data_69c0b66d7cd6f5500cd50e473505c184
#
_entry.id   69c0b66d7cd6f5500cd50e473505c184
#
_cell.length_a   1.000
_cell.length_b   1.000
_cell.length_c   1.000
_cell.angle_alpha   90.00
_cell.angle_beta   90.00
_cell.angle_gamma   90.00
#
_symmetry.space_group_name_H-M   'P 1'
#
loop_
_entity.id
_entity.type
_entity.pdbx_description
1 polymer ?
#
loop_
_entity_poly.entity_id
_entity_poly.type
_entity_poly.pdbx_seq_one_letter_code
_entity_poly.pdbx_strand_id
1 'polypeptide(L)'
;MEKKKTYLYIYVCMAALLFVGAAISLSVGSAEIGIIGSIKLALSGIPGIGQFVDISAYSTMQRYIILQVRLPRVLLAALVGAGLSAAGGVFQVIFQNPLADPHILGVSSGAALGATIAILFGVQVSVLGIGTIGVCAFIGAILTIMLVYLIGGMKKGAKTIGILLTGTAISTLFSAVMSLLMSLNHDKIEQVYLWMMGSFSAAVWVKVCYVAICEMVCLCVCIVLSKYLNLMAMGEETAQSLGIETARIRRILILVVSVMVAACVSVSGVIGFVGLVIPHIVRFLLGDDYRRILPGAILGGGFFLMICDTLARTVTAPGELPVGVLTAIVGAPYLILLIKRKLA
;
A
#
# COMPACT_ATOMS: atom_id res chain seq x y z
N MET A 1 -6.46 -24.87 -22.95
CA MET A 1 -7.14 -25.18 -21.67
C MET A 1 -6.16 -25.34 -20.51
N GLU A 2 -5.01 -25.99 -20.66
CA GLU A 2 -4.02 -26.19 -19.59
C GLU A 2 -3.51 -24.91 -18.93
N LYS A 3 -3.08 -23.89 -19.71
CA LYS A 3 -2.61 -22.61 -19.13
C LYS A 3 -3.65 -21.89 -18.26
N LYS A 4 -4.96 -21.99 -18.59
CA LYS A 4 -6.01 -21.41 -17.74
C LYS A 4 -6.11 -22.12 -16.38
N LYS A 5 -5.96 -23.43 -16.36
CA LYS A 5 -5.96 -24.22 -15.11
C LYS A 5 -4.74 -23.86 -14.24
N THR A 6 -3.57 -23.72 -14.84
CA THR A 6 -2.34 -23.32 -14.11
C THR A 6 -2.50 -21.97 -13.42
N TYR A 7 -3.05 -20.95 -14.09
CA TYR A 7 -3.29 -19.64 -13.46
C TYR A 7 -4.30 -19.71 -12.31
N LEU A 8 -5.36 -20.52 -12.47
CA LEU A 8 -6.33 -20.71 -11.39
C LEU A 8 -5.67 -21.35 -10.16
N TYR A 9 -4.82 -22.37 -10.35
CA TYR A 9 -4.06 -22.95 -9.24
C TYR A 9 -3.15 -21.93 -8.54
N ILE A 10 -2.46 -21.07 -9.29
CA ILE A 10 -1.62 -20.02 -8.70
C ILE A 10 -2.46 -19.08 -7.83
N TYR A 11 -3.64 -18.62 -8.31
CA TYR A 11 -4.52 -17.75 -7.51
C TYR A 11 -5.04 -18.45 -6.25
N VAL A 12 -5.44 -19.71 -6.37
CA VAL A 12 -5.89 -20.49 -5.22
C VAL A 12 -4.77 -20.64 -4.18
N CYS A 13 -3.54 -20.91 -4.62
CA CYS A 13 -2.37 -20.95 -3.73
C CYS A 13 -2.10 -19.60 -3.08
N MET A 14 -2.14 -18.49 -3.84
CA MET A 14 -1.94 -17.15 -3.29
C MET A 14 -3.04 -16.78 -2.29
N ALA A 15 -4.30 -17.09 -2.58
CA ALA A 15 -5.41 -16.87 -1.66
C ALA A 15 -5.26 -17.73 -0.39
N ALA A 16 -4.91 -19.00 -0.54
CA ALA A 16 -4.65 -19.89 0.59
C ALA A 16 -3.50 -19.35 1.47
N LEU A 17 -2.40 -18.89 0.87
CA LEU A 17 -1.29 -18.25 1.59
C LEU A 17 -1.74 -17.00 2.36
N LEU A 18 -2.60 -16.17 1.75
CA LEU A 18 -3.16 -14.99 2.41
C LEU A 18 -3.99 -15.37 3.64
N PHE A 19 -4.87 -16.38 3.51
CA PHE A 19 -5.71 -16.84 4.62
C PHE A 19 -4.89 -17.52 5.72
N VAL A 20 -3.94 -18.38 5.37
CA VAL A 20 -3.04 -19.02 6.34
C VAL A 20 -2.19 -17.98 7.04
N GLY A 21 -1.63 -17.03 6.30
CA GLY A 21 -0.89 -15.90 6.85
C GLY A 21 -1.74 -15.06 7.80
N ALA A 22 -3.01 -14.78 7.46
CA ALA A 22 -3.93 -14.07 8.34
C ALA A 22 -4.19 -14.84 9.65
N ALA A 23 -4.42 -16.15 9.58
CA ALA A 23 -4.62 -17.00 10.74
C ALA A 23 -3.39 -17.01 11.67
N ILE A 24 -2.19 -17.11 11.10
CA ILE A 24 -0.92 -17.01 11.84
C ILE A 24 -0.79 -15.61 12.47
N SER A 25 -1.02 -14.55 11.67
CA SER A 25 -0.92 -13.17 12.13
C SER A 25 -1.87 -12.85 13.27
N LEU A 26 -3.06 -13.42 13.28
CA LEU A 26 -4.03 -13.28 14.36
C LEU A 26 -3.62 -14.04 15.63
N SER A 27 -2.95 -15.18 15.50
CA SER A 27 -2.56 -16.01 16.64
C SER A 27 -1.32 -15.49 17.36
N VAL A 28 -0.39 -14.91 16.63
CA VAL A 28 0.91 -14.46 17.17
C VAL A 28 0.79 -13.09 17.84
N GLY A 29 1.36 -12.95 19.04
CA GLY A 29 1.41 -11.71 19.84
C GLY A 29 1.45 -12.00 21.34
N SER A 30 1.52 -10.96 22.17
CA SER A 30 1.70 -11.02 23.63
C SER A 30 0.63 -11.80 24.38
N ALA A 31 -0.60 -11.89 23.85
CA ALA A 31 -1.63 -12.75 24.42
C ALA A 31 -1.56 -14.13 23.74
N GLU A 32 -1.33 -15.18 24.51
CA GLU A 32 -1.30 -16.56 24.04
C GLU A 32 -2.69 -17.07 23.68
N ILE A 33 -3.07 -16.85 22.41
CA ILE A 33 -4.31 -17.36 21.84
C ILE A 33 -3.92 -18.27 20.68
N GLY A 34 -4.15 -19.57 20.82
CA GLY A 34 -3.80 -20.53 19.78
C GLY A 34 -4.49 -20.21 18.43
N ILE A 35 -3.96 -20.76 17.33
CA ILE A 35 -4.46 -20.49 15.96
C ILE A 35 -5.96 -20.78 15.85
N ILE A 36 -6.41 -21.93 16.34
CA ILE A 36 -7.84 -22.32 16.29
C ILE A 36 -8.69 -21.33 17.08
N GLY A 37 -8.24 -20.90 18.26
CA GLY A 37 -8.91 -19.90 19.08
C GLY A 37 -9.03 -18.55 18.39
N SER A 38 -7.96 -18.09 17.77
CA SER A 38 -7.94 -16.84 17.03
C SER A 38 -8.90 -16.86 15.83
N ILE A 39 -8.97 -17.96 15.09
CA ILE A 39 -9.93 -18.14 14.00
C ILE A 39 -11.37 -18.15 14.52
N LYS A 40 -11.67 -18.93 15.57
CA LYS A 40 -13.01 -18.96 16.19
C LYS A 40 -13.45 -17.58 16.63
N LEU A 41 -12.58 -16.86 17.35
CA LEU A 41 -12.86 -15.51 17.83
C LEU A 41 -13.05 -14.51 16.67
N ALA A 42 -12.25 -14.61 15.62
CA ALA A 42 -12.43 -13.77 14.43
C ALA A 42 -13.77 -14.04 13.73
N LEU A 43 -14.14 -15.31 13.55
CA LEU A 43 -15.42 -15.72 12.97
C LEU A 43 -16.62 -15.30 13.83
N SER A 44 -16.46 -15.26 15.15
CA SER A 44 -17.53 -14.82 16.07
C SER A 44 -17.92 -13.35 15.87
N GLY A 45 -17.03 -12.54 15.27
CA GLY A 45 -17.30 -11.13 14.92
C GLY A 45 -18.11 -10.95 13.63
N ILE A 46 -18.30 -12.00 12.82
CA ILE A 46 -19.00 -11.90 11.53
C ILE A 46 -20.52 -12.05 11.75
N PRO A 47 -21.33 -11.04 11.36
CA PRO A 47 -22.79 -11.15 11.46
C PRO A 47 -23.33 -12.38 10.71
N GLY A 48 -24.19 -13.15 11.35
CA GLY A 48 -24.78 -14.38 10.81
C GLY A 48 -23.94 -15.65 11.03
N ILE A 49 -22.63 -15.59 11.06
CA ILE A 49 -21.73 -16.74 11.35
C ILE A 49 -21.43 -16.84 12.84
N GLY A 50 -21.24 -15.69 13.50
CA GLY A 50 -20.80 -15.62 14.88
C GLY A 50 -21.70 -16.37 15.87
N GLN A 51 -23.00 -16.45 15.60
CA GLN A 51 -23.96 -17.17 16.44
C GLN A 51 -23.75 -18.69 16.47
N PHE A 52 -23.07 -19.26 15.49
CA PHE A 52 -22.78 -20.69 15.39
C PHE A 52 -21.39 -21.05 15.96
N VAL A 53 -20.61 -20.07 16.38
CA VAL A 53 -19.24 -20.28 16.89
C VAL A 53 -19.26 -20.29 18.41
N ASP A 54 -18.94 -21.43 19.00
CA ASP A 54 -18.76 -21.54 20.44
C ASP A 54 -17.46 -20.87 20.88
N ILE A 55 -17.61 -19.80 21.65
CA ILE A 55 -16.53 -18.98 22.25
C ILE A 55 -16.53 -19.01 23.76
N SER A 56 -17.31 -19.90 24.42
CA SER A 56 -17.46 -19.99 25.88
C SER A 56 -16.14 -20.21 26.62
N ALA A 57 -15.19 -20.88 25.97
CA ALA A 57 -13.86 -21.15 26.52
C ALA A 57 -12.92 -19.90 26.52
N TYR A 58 -13.31 -18.77 25.93
CA TYR A 58 -12.46 -17.60 25.80
C TYR A 58 -12.92 -16.42 26.63
N SER A 59 -11.97 -15.75 27.29
CA SER A 59 -12.27 -14.58 28.13
C SER A 59 -12.70 -13.37 27.27
N THR A 60 -13.45 -12.45 27.92
CA THR A 60 -13.84 -11.17 27.29
C THR A 60 -12.63 -10.38 26.79
N MET A 61 -11.51 -10.45 27.52
CA MET A 61 -10.25 -9.79 27.12
C MET A 61 -9.64 -10.39 25.86
N GLN A 62 -9.60 -11.71 25.74
CA GLN A 62 -9.11 -12.40 24.53
C GLN A 62 -9.98 -12.07 23.32
N ARG A 63 -11.29 -12.02 23.50
CA ARG A 63 -12.23 -11.61 22.46
C ARG A 63 -11.98 -10.16 22.01
N TYR A 64 -11.79 -9.24 22.97
CA TYR A 64 -11.47 -7.83 22.67
C TYR A 64 -10.16 -7.70 21.91
N ILE A 65 -9.09 -8.39 22.33
CA ILE A 65 -7.78 -8.37 21.67
C ILE A 65 -7.90 -8.84 20.21
N ILE A 66 -8.61 -9.93 19.95
CA ILE A 66 -8.75 -10.43 18.57
C ILE A 66 -9.61 -9.49 17.72
N LEU A 67 -10.78 -9.09 18.20
CA LEU A 67 -11.76 -8.38 17.39
C LEU A 67 -11.47 -6.88 17.23
N GLN A 68 -10.85 -6.25 18.25
CA GLN A 68 -10.66 -4.79 18.25
C GLN A 68 -9.22 -4.35 18.05
N VAL A 69 -8.24 -5.24 18.24
CA VAL A 69 -6.83 -4.90 18.10
C VAL A 69 -6.20 -5.67 16.93
N ARG A 70 -6.20 -7.01 16.96
CA ARG A 70 -5.46 -7.80 15.97
C ARG A 70 -6.16 -7.87 14.62
N LEU A 71 -7.46 -8.10 14.58
CA LEU A 71 -8.19 -8.27 13.32
C LEU A 71 -8.19 -6.98 12.46
N PRO A 72 -8.48 -5.78 13.00
CA PRO A 72 -8.35 -4.54 12.23
C PRO A 72 -6.93 -4.32 11.72
N ARG A 73 -5.90 -4.64 12.52
CA ARG A 73 -4.49 -4.49 12.15
C ARG A 73 -4.10 -5.40 10.99
N VAL A 74 -4.43 -6.68 11.07
CA VAL A 74 -4.16 -7.68 10.03
C VAL A 74 -4.87 -7.31 8.72
N LEU A 75 -6.14 -6.91 8.80
CA LEU A 75 -6.91 -6.48 7.63
C LEU A 75 -6.36 -5.18 7.02
N LEU A 76 -6.00 -4.21 7.85
CA LEU A 76 -5.44 -2.94 7.37
C LEU A 76 -4.09 -3.16 6.66
N ALA A 77 -3.21 -4.00 7.24
CA ALA A 77 -1.94 -4.35 6.62
C ALA A 77 -2.15 -5.07 5.28
N ALA A 78 -3.11 -6.01 5.21
CA ALA A 78 -3.43 -6.69 3.96
C ALA A 78 -3.99 -5.75 2.89
N LEU A 79 -4.90 -4.83 3.25
CA LEU A 79 -5.44 -3.83 2.33
C LEU A 79 -4.34 -2.90 1.83
N VAL A 80 -3.60 -2.25 2.72
CA VAL A 80 -2.52 -1.32 2.32
C VAL A 80 -1.49 -2.02 1.43
N GLY A 81 -1.15 -3.27 1.72
CA GLY A 81 -0.27 -4.07 0.87
C GLY A 81 -0.86 -4.33 -0.52
N ALA A 82 -2.14 -4.64 -0.60
CA ALA A 82 -2.87 -4.84 -1.84
C ALA A 82 -2.90 -3.55 -2.70
N GLY A 83 -3.26 -2.41 -2.08
CA GLY A 83 -3.32 -1.12 -2.76
C GLY A 83 -1.95 -0.65 -3.26
N LEU A 84 -0.92 -0.67 -2.41
CA LEU A 84 0.43 -0.26 -2.80
C LEU A 84 1.01 -1.15 -3.91
N SER A 85 0.78 -2.46 -3.84
CA SER A 85 1.25 -3.39 -4.86
C SER A 85 0.54 -3.17 -6.20
N ALA A 86 -0.78 -3.05 -6.20
CA ALA A 86 -1.54 -2.76 -7.42
C ALA A 86 -1.13 -1.40 -8.02
N ALA A 87 -0.95 -0.38 -7.18
CA ALA A 87 -0.45 0.94 -7.57
C ALA A 87 0.90 0.85 -8.28
N GLY A 88 1.83 0.09 -7.69
CA GLY A 88 3.14 -0.14 -8.27
C GLY A 88 3.06 -0.78 -9.66
N GLY A 89 2.25 -1.83 -9.81
CA GLY A 89 2.03 -2.48 -11.09
C GLY A 89 1.52 -1.52 -12.19
N VAL A 90 0.60 -0.63 -11.85
CA VAL A 90 0.09 0.39 -12.77
C VAL A 90 1.14 1.43 -13.11
N PHE A 91 1.89 1.93 -12.13
CA PHE A 91 2.96 2.91 -12.37
C PHE A 91 4.09 2.35 -13.23
N GLN A 92 4.45 1.08 -13.07
CA GLN A 92 5.45 0.42 -13.92
C GLN A 92 5.08 0.50 -15.41
N VAL A 93 3.80 0.41 -15.76
CA VAL A 93 3.32 0.60 -17.14
C VAL A 93 3.34 2.07 -17.55
N ILE A 94 2.76 2.93 -16.73
CA ILE A 94 2.64 4.36 -17.06
C ILE A 94 4.01 4.98 -17.35
N PHE A 95 5.02 4.58 -16.57
CA PHE A 95 6.38 5.09 -16.69
C PHE A 95 7.28 4.23 -17.57
N GLN A 96 6.74 3.11 -18.11
CA GLN A 96 7.51 2.14 -18.91
C GLN A 96 8.83 1.74 -18.23
N ASN A 97 8.79 1.67 -16.90
CA ASN A 97 9.93 1.36 -16.06
C ASN A 97 9.52 0.33 -14.99
N PRO A 98 10.07 -0.89 -15.02
CA PRO A 98 9.76 -1.93 -14.04
C PRO A 98 10.23 -1.59 -12.61
N LEU A 99 11.03 -0.55 -12.45
CA LEU A 99 11.51 -0.03 -11.18
C LEU A 99 10.70 1.18 -10.70
N ALA A 100 9.61 1.54 -11.39
CA ALA A 100 8.75 2.63 -10.94
C ALA A 100 8.02 2.23 -9.66
N ASP A 101 8.11 3.10 -8.67
CA ASP A 101 7.47 2.97 -7.36
C ASP A 101 6.42 4.08 -7.19
N PRO A 102 5.30 3.84 -6.50
CA PRO A 102 4.31 4.87 -6.22
C PRO A 102 4.85 6.15 -5.56
N HIS A 103 5.96 6.04 -4.85
CA HIS A 103 6.58 7.17 -4.15
C HIS A 103 7.28 8.19 -5.08
N ILE A 104 7.60 7.82 -6.32
CA ILE A 104 8.34 8.68 -7.27
C ILE A 104 7.60 9.97 -7.62
N LEU A 105 6.27 9.96 -7.55
CA LEU A 105 5.45 11.16 -7.82
C LEU A 105 5.40 12.16 -6.66
N GLY A 106 6.13 11.92 -5.57
CA GLY A 106 6.13 12.81 -4.43
C GLY A 106 4.90 12.68 -3.51
N VAL A 107 4.01 11.72 -3.77
CA VAL A 107 2.82 11.46 -2.95
C VAL A 107 3.20 11.26 -1.49
N SER A 108 4.22 10.44 -1.25
CA SER A 108 4.68 10.12 0.11
C SER A 108 5.39 11.27 0.80
N SER A 109 6.18 12.08 0.08
CA SER A 109 6.80 13.28 0.67
C SER A 109 5.77 14.35 1.00
N GLY A 110 4.71 14.49 0.19
CA GLY A 110 3.58 15.36 0.52
C GLY A 110 2.80 14.87 1.72
N ALA A 111 2.54 13.57 1.82
CA ALA A 111 1.93 12.95 2.99
C ALA A 111 2.79 13.17 4.24
N ALA A 112 4.10 12.96 4.14
CA ALA A 112 5.04 13.14 5.24
C ALA A 112 5.09 14.61 5.70
N LEU A 113 5.11 15.57 4.78
CA LEU A 113 5.04 16.99 5.13
C LEU A 113 3.72 17.34 5.83
N GLY A 114 2.59 16.87 5.30
CA GLY A 114 1.28 17.07 5.93
C GLY A 114 1.20 16.48 7.34
N ALA A 115 1.71 15.26 7.53
CA ALA A 115 1.80 14.62 8.85
C ALA A 115 2.73 15.41 9.79
N THR A 116 3.89 15.83 9.30
CA THR A 116 4.86 16.64 10.07
C THR A 116 4.21 17.93 10.57
N ILE A 117 3.52 18.66 9.72
CA ILE A 117 2.78 19.87 10.11
C ILE A 117 1.76 19.55 11.21
N ALA A 118 0.96 18.47 11.04
CA ALA A 118 -0.02 18.08 12.05
C ALA A 118 0.61 17.75 13.41
N ILE A 119 1.73 17.03 13.41
CA ILE A 119 2.46 16.62 14.61
C ILE A 119 3.07 17.85 15.31
N LEU A 120 3.74 18.73 14.56
CA LEU A 120 4.46 19.89 15.13
C LEU A 120 3.50 20.93 15.70
N PHE A 121 2.45 21.26 14.98
CA PHE A 121 1.51 22.30 15.39
C PHE A 121 0.35 21.79 16.27
N GLY A 122 0.30 20.50 16.58
CA GLY A 122 -0.73 19.93 17.44
C GLY A 122 -2.14 20.12 16.90
N VAL A 123 -2.28 20.18 15.57
CA VAL A 123 -3.59 20.37 14.90
C VAL A 123 -4.53 19.24 15.30
N GLN A 124 -5.73 19.55 15.77
CA GLN A 124 -6.74 18.57 16.18
C GLN A 124 -7.94 18.63 15.23
N VAL A 125 -7.90 17.80 14.20
CA VAL A 125 -9.01 17.58 13.27
C VAL A 125 -9.25 16.08 13.15
N SER A 126 -10.46 15.62 13.31
CA SER A 126 -10.84 14.23 13.05
C SER A 126 -11.95 14.23 12.01
N VAL A 127 -11.71 13.60 10.88
CA VAL A 127 -12.70 13.44 9.82
C VAL A 127 -12.97 11.95 9.66
N LEU A 128 -14.22 11.54 9.80
CA LEU A 128 -14.62 10.13 9.67
C LEU A 128 -13.83 9.16 10.60
N GLY A 129 -13.37 9.64 11.78
CA GLY A 129 -12.59 8.81 12.71
C GLY A 129 -11.14 8.55 12.29
N ILE A 130 -10.68 9.16 11.20
CA ILE A 130 -9.26 9.22 10.82
C ILE A 130 -8.65 10.36 11.62
N GLY A 131 -7.63 10.07 12.43
CA GLY A 131 -6.98 11.07 13.25
C GLY A 131 -6.34 12.18 12.42
N THR A 132 -6.10 13.34 13.02
CA THR A 132 -5.57 14.55 12.41
C THR A 132 -4.37 14.32 11.51
N ILE A 133 -3.41 13.51 11.98
CA ILE A 133 -2.17 13.21 11.22
C ILE A 133 -2.52 12.55 9.89
N GLY A 134 -3.43 11.58 9.89
CA GLY A 134 -3.86 10.92 8.66
C GLY A 134 -4.58 11.85 7.69
N VAL A 135 -5.46 12.73 8.19
CA VAL A 135 -6.17 13.72 7.36
C VAL A 135 -5.17 14.69 6.72
N CYS A 136 -4.25 15.25 7.50
CA CYS A 136 -3.23 16.16 6.97
C CYS A 136 -2.29 15.47 5.99
N ALA A 137 -1.91 14.20 6.26
CA ALA A 137 -1.12 13.39 5.34
C ALA A 137 -1.85 13.17 4.01
N PHE A 138 -3.14 12.81 4.04
CA PHE A 138 -3.95 12.64 2.85
C PHE A 138 -4.05 13.93 2.02
N ILE A 139 -4.35 15.04 2.68
CA ILE A 139 -4.42 16.35 2.02
C ILE A 139 -3.06 16.73 1.41
N GLY A 140 -1.96 16.57 2.15
CA GLY A 140 -0.60 16.82 1.67
C GLY A 140 -0.25 15.98 0.45
N ALA A 141 -0.62 14.70 0.45
CA ALA A 141 -0.46 13.81 -0.69
C ALA A 141 -1.23 14.31 -1.94
N ILE A 142 -2.52 14.63 -1.79
CA ILE A 142 -3.36 15.11 -2.89
C ILE A 142 -2.87 16.45 -3.45
N LEU A 143 -2.51 17.39 -2.58
CA LEU A 143 -1.96 18.68 -3.02
C LEU A 143 -0.66 18.49 -3.80
N THR A 144 0.19 17.56 -3.39
CA THR A 144 1.44 17.26 -4.10
C THR A 144 1.17 16.72 -5.50
N ILE A 145 0.23 15.79 -5.66
CA ILE A 145 -0.16 15.26 -6.96
C ILE A 145 -0.67 16.38 -7.86
N MET A 146 -1.53 17.25 -7.32
CA MET A 146 -2.05 18.40 -8.05
C MET A 146 -0.91 19.32 -8.51
N LEU A 147 0.05 19.64 -7.64
CA LEU A 147 1.21 20.47 -7.97
C LEU A 147 2.09 19.81 -9.04
N VAL A 148 2.42 18.52 -8.89
CA VAL A 148 3.21 17.75 -9.86
C VAL A 148 2.52 17.75 -11.22
N TYR A 149 1.21 17.58 -11.24
CA TYR A 149 0.46 17.54 -12.47
C TYR A 149 0.31 18.94 -13.11
N LEU A 150 0.11 19.99 -12.32
CA LEU A 150 0.03 21.37 -12.82
C LEU A 150 1.37 21.82 -13.44
N ILE A 151 2.49 21.50 -12.79
CA ILE A 151 3.82 21.94 -13.26
C ILE A 151 4.33 21.03 -14.39
N GLY A 152 4.30 19.70 -14.17
CA GLY A 152 4.90 18.72 -15.08
C GLY A 152 3.98 18.30 -16.22
N GLY A 153 2.66 18.43 -16.07
CA GLY A 153 1.63 17.93 -17.01
C GLY A 153 1.03 18.99 -17.95
N MET A 154 1.38 20.26 -17.82
CA MET A 154 0.70 21.37 -18.53
C MET A 154 0.96 21.46 -20.04
N LYS A 155 1.99 20.86 -20.58
CA LYS A 155 2.27 20.93 -22.03
C LYS A 155 1.59 19.77 -22.77
N LYS A 156 0.84 20.06 -23.85
CA LYS A 156 0.39 19.05 -24.82
C LYS A 156 1.61 18.26 -25.31
N GLY A 157 1.63 16.95 -25.04
CA GLY A 157 2.79 16.11 -25.32
C GLY A 157 3.86 16.08 -24.22
N ALA A 158 3.55 16.53 -22.99
CA ALA A 158 4.45 16.38 -21.85
C ALA A 158 4.81 14.91 -21.69
N LYS A 159 6.07 14.58 -21.99
CA LYS A 159 6.60 13.23 -21.81
C LYS A 159 6.51 12.88 -20.32
N THR A 160 6.24 11.65 -20.02
CA THR A 160 6.20 11.07 -18.67
C THR A 160 7.39 11.48 -17.78
N ILE A 161 8.54 11.76 -18.40
CA ILE A 161 9.76 12.30 -17.78
C ILE A 161 9.51 13.65 -17.07
N GLY A 162 8.71 14.56 -17.65
CA GLY A 162 8.41 15.86 -17.02
C GLY A 162 7.69 15.71 -15.68
N ILE A 163 6.75 14.79 -15.59
CA ILE A 163 6.02 14.49 -14.35
C ILE A 163 6.97 13.89 -13.32
N LEU A 164 7.86 12.96 -13.72
CA LEU A 164 8.84 12.35 -12.82
C LEU A 164 9.83 13.38 -12.27
N LEU A 165 10.43 14.22 -13.13
CA LEU A 165 11.36 15.27 -12.71
C LEU A 165 10.70 16.28 -11.77
N THR A 166 9.46 16.66 -12.07
CA THR A 166 8.70 17.56 -11.17
C THR A 166 8.41 16.89 -9.84
N GLY A 167 8.04 15.60 -9.84
CA GLY A 167 7.79 14.83 -8.62
C GLY A 167 9.05 14.74 -7.74
N THR A 168 10.20 14.44 -8.33
CA THR A 168 11.47 14.39 -7.59
C THR A 168 11.89 15.76 -7.05
N ALA A 169 11.73 16.84 -7.81
CA ALA A 169 12.05 18.20 -7.37
C ALA A 169 11.16 18.62 -6.18
N ILE A 170 9.84 18.38 -6.26
CA ILE A 170 8.91 18.67 -5.17
C ILE A 170 9.22 17.81 -3.93
N SER A 171 9.55 16.52 -4.13
CA SER A 171 9.96 15.64 -3.02
C SER A 171 11.19 16.16 -2.29
N THR A 172 12.19 16.62 -3.04
CA THR A 172 13.41 17.22 -2.46
C THR A 172 13.10 18.51 -1.70
N LEU A 173 12.25 19.38 -2.27
CA LEU A 173 11.81 20.61 -1.61
C LEU A 173 11.08 20.29 -0.29
N PHE A 174 10.13 19.35 -0.31
CA PHE A 174 9.38 18.98 0.89
C PHE A 174 10.25 18.31 1.95
N SER A 175 11.24 17.52 1.54
CA SER A 175 12.23 16.96 2.47
C SER A 175 13.07 18.04 3.13
N ALA A 176 13.49 19.08 2.38
CA ALA A 176 14.20 20.23 2.94
C ALA A 176 13.34 21.03 3.92
N VAL A 177 12.06 21.26 3.57
CA VAL A 177 11.11 21.94 4.48
C VAL A 177 10.87 21.12 5.76
N MET A 178 10.70 19.79 5.64
CA MET A 178 10.57 18.92 6.81
C MET A 178 11.81 18.97 7.71
N SER A 179 13.01 18.93 7.11
CA SER A 179 14.27 19.04 7.86
C SER A 179 14.38 20.38 8.60
N LEU A 180 13.97 21.48 7.97
CA LEU A 180 13.92 22.81 8.61
C LEU A 180 12.92 22.81 9.77
N LEU A 181 11.70 22.31 9.56
CA LEU A 181 10.68 22.25 10.60
C LEU A 181 11.11 21.39 11.80
N MET A 182 11.74 20.25 11.57
CA MET A 182 12.28 19.39 12.63
C MET A 182 13.45 20.04 13.36
N SER A 183 14.32 20.79 12.65
CA SER A 183 15.42 21.54 13.28
C SER A 183 14.92 22.64 14.22
N LEU A 184 13.74 23.18 14.00
CA LEU A 184 13.11 24.19 14.87
C LEU A 184 12.29 23.57 16.01
N ASN A 185 12.03 22.24 16.00
CA ASN A 185 11.15 21.55 16.94
C ASN A 185 11.75 20.20 17.36
N HIS A 186 12.87 20.24 18.09
CA HIS A 186 13.66 19.05 18.44
C HIS A 186 12.89 18.01 19.25
N ASP A 187 11.97 18.41 20.09
CA ASP A 187 11.15 17.56 20.96
C ASP A 187 10.15 16.66 20.19
N LYS A 188 9.87 16.96 18.93
CA LYS A 188 8.94 16.20 18.07
C LYS A 188 9.60 15.34 17.01
N ILE A 189 10.94 15.36 16.90
CA ILE A 189 11.68 14.66 15.86
C ILE A 189 11.38 13.17 15.87
N GLU A 190 11.39 12.53 17.03
CA GLU A 190 11.14 11.10 17.17
C GLU A 190 9.74 10.71 16.65
N GLN A 191 8.73 11.50 16.99
CA GLN A 191 7.35 11.23 16.58
C GLN A 191 7.17 11.33 15.05
N VAL A 192 7.79 12.35 14.42
CA VAL A 192 7.79 12.52 12.96
C VAL A 192 8.53 11.34 12.29
N TYR A 193 9.69 10.98 12.83
CA TYR A 193 10.51 9.91 12.29
C TYR A 193 9.80 8.55 12.34
N LEU A 194 9.19 8.21 13.48
CA LEU A 194 8.43 6.96 13.62
C LEU A 194 7.23 6.91 12.68
N TRP A 195 6.53 8.04 12.50
CA TRP A 195 5.43 8.10 11.53
C TRP A 195 5.92 7.89 10.09
N MET A 196 7.06 8.49 9.72
CA MET A 196 7.63 8.33 8.38
C MET A 196 8.07 6.89 8.08
N MET A 197 8.43 6.11 9.09
CA MET A 197 8.84 4.71 8.92
C MET A 197 7.69 3.72 8.74
N GLY A 198 6.46 4.16 8.93
CA GLY A 198 5.25 3.35 8.75
C GLY A 198 4.98 2.36 9.88
N SER A 199 3.71 2.30 10.29
CA SER A 199 3.24 1.41 11.35
C SER A 199 1.75 1.15 11.25
N PHE A 200 1.31 -0.03 11.71
CA PHE A 200 -0.09 -0.40 11.88
C PHE A 200 -0.54 -0.45 13.34
N SER A 201 0.27 0.04 14.28
CA SER A 201 -0.06 0.03 15.72
C SER A 201 -1.36 0.77 16.06
N ALA A 202 -1.68 1.82 15.30
CA ALA A 202 -2.90 2.61 15.45
C ALA A 202 -4.05 2.13 14.52
N ALA A 203 -4.08 0.85 14.16
CA ALA A 203 -5.15 0.29 13.33
C ALA A 203 -6.47 0.19 14.12
N VAL A 204 -7.54 0.68 13.50
CA VAL A 204 -8.92 0.61 14.01
C VAL A 204 -9.87 0.33 12.85
N TRP A 205 -11.07 -0.18 13.13
CA TRP A 205 -12.07 -0.54 12.12
C TRP A 205 -12.41 0.60 11.15
N VAL A 206 -12.46 1.83 11.65
CA VAL A 206 -12.74 3.01 10.82
C VAL A 206 -11.69 3.16 9.72
N LYS A 207 -10.40 2.98 10.02
CA LYS A 207 -9.32 3.04 9.03
C LYS A 207 -9.40 1.87 8.04
N VAL A 208 -9.78 0.69 8.50
CA VAL A 208 -10.02 -0.49 7.64
C VAL A 208 -11.12 -0.19 6.62
N CYS A 209 -12.28 0.28 7.09
CA CYS A 209 -13.40 0.63 6.21
C CYS A 209 -13.03 1.74 5.23
N TYR A 210 -12.35 2.79 5.69
CA TYR A 210 -11.90 3.89 4.85
C TYR A 210 -11.01 3.41 3.71
N VAL A 211 -9.96 2.65 4.01
CA VAL A 211 -9.03 2.13 3.00
C VAL A 211 -9.75 1.15 2.08
N ALA A 212 -10.56 0.23 2.64
CA ALA A 212 -11.31 -0.75 1.85
C ALA A 212 -12.23 -0.09 0.81
N ILE A 213 -12.98 0.95 1.20
CA ILE A 213 -13.88 1.68 0.28
C ILE A 213 -13.07 2.40 -0.79
N CYS A 214 -12.00 3.11 -0.40
CA CYS A 214 -11.16 3.84 -1.34
C CYS A 214 -10.50 2.89 -2.35
N GLU A 215 -9.92 1.79 -1.85
CA GLU A 215 -9.27 0.78 -2.71
C GLU A 215 -10.26 0.06 -3.61
N MET A 216 -11.43 -0.32 -3.12
CA MET A 216 -12.45 -0.97 -3.91
C MET A 216 -12.81 -0.12 -5.15
N VAL A 217 -13.02 1.18 -4.97
CA VAL A 217 -13.32 2.10 -6.08
C VAL A 217 -12.12 2.20 -7.03
N CYS A 218 -10.91 2.45 -6.48
CA CYS A 218 -9.71 2.64 -7.31
C CYS A 218 -9.32 1.36 -8.06
N LEU A 219 -9.35 0.20 -7.40
CA LEU A 219 -9.04 -1.09 -8.01
C LEU A 219 -10.05 -1.49 -9.08
N CYS A 220 -11.35 -1.21 -8.87
CA CYS A 220 -12.35 -1.43 -9.91
C CYS A 220 -12.00 -0.65 -11.19
N VAL A 221 -11.61 0.62 -11.08
CA VAL A 221 -11.18 1.42 -12.23
C VAL A 221 -9.92 0.83 -12.88
N CYS A 222 -8.92 0.44 -12.09
CA CYS A 222 -7.70 -0.17 -12.60
C CYS A 222 -7.97 -1.50 -13.34
N ILE A 223 -8.85 -2.35 -12.80
CA ILE A 223 -9.24 -3.63 -13.41
C ILE A 223 -10.00 -3.40 -14.72
N VAL A 224 -10.94 -2.47 -14.76
CA VAL A 224 -11.67 -2.10 -16.00
C VAL A 224 -10.70 -1.58 -17.06
N LEU A 225 -9.71 -0.79 -16.65
CA LEU A 225 -8.70 -0.21 -17.55
C LEU A 225 -7.52 -1.16 -17.84
N SER A 226 -7.50 -2.39 -17.29
CA SER A 226 -6.38 -3.35 -17.46
C SER A 226 -6.07 -3.70 -18.92
N LYS A 227 -7.09 -3.71 -19.78
CA LYS A 227 -6.89 -3.90 -21.24
C LYS A 227 -6.06 -2.79 -21.88
N TYR A 228 -6.23 -1.55 -21.42
CA TYR A 228 -5.46 -0.41 -21.90
C TYR A 228 -4.04 -0.42 -21.33
N LEU A 229 -3.87 -0.90 -20.08
CA LEU A 229 -2.54 -1.14 -19.51
C LEU A 229 -1.74 -2.12 -20.36
N ASN A 230 -2.36 -3.23 -20.82
CA ASN A 230 -1.68 -4.17 -21.73
C ASN A 230 -1.20 -3.52 -23.01
N LEU A 231 -2.02 -2.66 -23.62
CA LEU A 231 -1.68 -1.96 -24.85
C LEU A 231 -0.59 -0.90 -24.62
N MET A 232 -0.68 -0.17 -23.51
CA MET A 232 0.36 0.81 -23.14
C MET A 232 1.70 0.13 -22.78
N ALA A 233 1.68 -1.10 -22.27
CA ALA A 233 2.88 -1.87 -21.99
C ALA A 233 3.66 -2.27 -23.27
N MET A 234 2.99 -2.33 -24.42
CA MET A 234 3.62 -2.58 -25.74
C MET A 234 4.33 -1.35 -26.32
N GLY A 235 4.22 -0.20 -25.67
CA GLY A 235 4.77 1.07 -26.11
C GLY A 235 3.68 2.09 -26.44
N GLU A 236 4.01 3.37 -26.20
CA GLU A 236 3.06 4.47 -26.39
C GLU A 236 2.64 4.65 -27.85
N GLU A 237 3.60 4.58 -28.77
CA GLU A 237 3.37 4.72 -30.22
C GLU A 237 2.47 3.60 -30.75
N THR A 238 2.72 2.37 -30.30
CA THR A 238 1.90 1.21 -30.66
C THR A 238 0.47 1.35 -30.12
N ALA A 239 0.29 1.81 -28.89
CA ALA A 239 -1.03 2.03 -28.32
C ALA A 239 -1.81 3.14 -29.05
N GLN A 240 -1.13 4.22 -29.45
CA GLN A 240 -1.74 5.32 -30.24
C GLN A 240 -2.12 4.86 -31.65
N SER A 241 -1.30 4.07 -32.33
CA SER A 241 -1.62 3.52 -33.66
C SER A 241 -2.85 2.61 -33.66
N LEU A 242 -3.15 2.01 -32.51
CA LEU A 242 -4.38 1.23 -32.28
C LEU A 242 -5.59 2.10 -31.87
N GLY A 243 -5.48 3.43 -31.99
CA GLY A 243 -6.58 4.37 -31.76
C GLY A 243 -6.84 4.70 -30.28
N ILE A 244 -5.88 4.44 -29.38
CA ILE A 244 -6.05 4.71 -27.95
C ILE A 244 -5.56 6.11 -27.60
N GLU A 245 -6.38 6.89 -26.93
CA GLU A 245 -6.00 8.15 -26.30
C GLU A 245 -5.14 7.90 -25.04
N THR A 246 -3.88 7.51 -25.23
CA THR A 246 -2.96 7.14 -24.14
C THR A 246 -2.83 8.23 -23.07
N ALA A 247 -2.83 9.50 -23.50
CA ALA A 247 -2.75 10.64 -22.58
C ALA A 247 -3.95 10.73 -21.60
N ARG A 248 -5.16 10.44 -22.10
CA ARG A 248 -6.37 10.46 -21.27
C ARG A 248 -6.37 9.30 -20.27
N ILE A 249 -6.05 8.09 -20.73
CA ILE A 249 -5.99 6.90 -19.89
C ILE A 249 -4.92 7.04 -18.83
N ARG A 250 -3.73 7.51 -19.20
CA ARG A 250 -2.63 7.81 -18.28
C ARG A 250 -3.05 8.78 -17.19
N ARG A 251 -3.73 9.87 -17.56
CA ARG A 251 -4.23 10.86 -16.60
C ARG A 251 -5.18 10.26 -15.57
N ILE A 252 -6.16 9.48 -16.04
CA ILE A 252 -7.12 8.80 -15.15
C ILE A 252 -6.39 7.86 -14.20
N LEU A 253 -5.49 7.02 -14.73
CA LEU A 253 -4.75 6.05 -13.93
C LEU A 253 -3.82 6.73 -12.91
N ILE A 254 -3.11 7.79 -13.27
CA ILE A 254 -2.27 8.55 -12.33
C ILE A 254 -3.13 9.09 -11.19
N LEU A 255 -4.27 9.73 -11.48
CA LEU A 255 -5.13 10.29 -10.45
C LEU A 255 -5.69 9.20 -9.53
N VAL A 256 -6.27 8.14 -10.11
CA VAL A 256 -6.88 7.04 -9.36
C VAL A 256 -5.87 6.35 -8.46
N VAL A 257 -4.71 5.98 -9.02
CA VAL A 257 -3.67 5.28 -8.27
C VAL A 257 -3.04 6.18 -7.21
N SER A 258 -2.89 7.47 -7.50
CA SER A 258 -2.37 8.42 -6.52
C SER A 258 -3.32 8.62 -5.33
N VAL A 259 -4.63 8.66 -5.57
CA VAL A 259 -5.65 8.70 -4.49
C VAL A 259 -5.56 7.43 -3.65
N MET A 260 -5.41 6.26 -4.27
CA MET A 260 -5.24 4.98 -3.59
C MET A 260 -3.99 4.98 -2.70
N VAL A 261 -2.84 5.43 -3.23
CA VAL A 261 -1.59 5.54 -2.46
C VAL A 261 -1.73 6.55 -1.32
N ALA A 262 -2.35 7.71 -1.56
CA ALA A 262 -2.60 8.71 -0.54
C ALA A 262 -3.45 8.15 0.61
N ALA A 263 -4.50 7.36 0.31
CA ALA A 263 -5.32 6.70 1.32
C ALA A 263 -4.51 5.67 2.12
N CYS A 264 -3.69 4.85 1.47
CA CYS A 264 -2.80 3.90 2.14
C CYS A 264 -1.83 4.61 3.09
N VAL A 265 -1.06 5.57 2.57
CA VAL A 265 -0.02 6.29 3.33
C VAL A 265 -0.61 7.09 4.49
N SER A 266 -1.81 7.64 4.34
CA SER A 266 -2.48 8.42 5.40
C SER A 266 -2.77 7.62 6.67
N VAL A 267 -2.92 6.31 6.57
CA VAL A 267 -3.25 5.43 7.70
C VAL A 267 -2.07 4.60 8.20
N SER A 268 -1.07 4.35 7.35
CA SER A 268 0.07 3.47 7.64
C SER A 268 1.40 4.20 7.75
N GLY A 269 1.49 5.48 7.37
CA GLY A 269 2.78 6.12 7.12
C GLY A 269 3.41 5.64 5.80
N VAL A 270 4.67 5.99 5.58
CA VAL A 270 5.36 5.68 4.32
C VAL A 270 5.91 4.25 4.35
N ILE A 271 5.46 3.41 3.43
CA ILE A 271 5.91 2.01 3.29
C ILE A 271 6.37 1.79 1.86
N GLY A 272 7.67 1.60 1.67
CA GLY A 272 8.29 1.38 0.36
C GLY A 272 8.40 -0.10 -0.04
N PHE A 273 8.89 -0.33 -1.25
CA PHE A 273 9.21 -1.63 -1.86
C PHE A 273 8.04 -2.55 -2.21
N VAL A 274 6.89 -2.45 -1.56
CA VAL A 274 5.72 -3.30 -1.84
C VAL A 274 5.29 -3.16 -3.30
N GLY A 275 5.12 -1.92 -3.77
CA GLY A 275 4.71 -1.59 -5.13
C GLY A 275 5.77 -1.91 -6.19
N LEU A 276 7.02 -2.06 -5.79
CA LEU A 276 8.10 -2.39 -6.69
C LEU A 276 8.30 -3.90 -6.83
N VAL A 277 8.36 -4.59 -5.69
CA VAL A 277 8.76 -6.00 -5.62
C VAL A 277 7.63 -6.94 -6.04
N ILE A 278 6.45 -6.74 -5.48
CA ILE A 278 5.36 -7.70 -5.64
C ILE A 278 4.83 -7.79 -7.07
N PRO A 279 4.55 -6.69 -7.79
CA PRO A 279 4.10 -6.79 -9.19
C PRO A 279 5.12 -7.48 -10.08
N HIS A 280 6.43 -7.31 -9.78
CA HIS A 280 7.49 -7.99 -10.51
C HIS A 280 7.47 -9.51 -10.29
N ILE A 281 7.33 -9.96 -9.03
CA ILE A 281 7.19 -11.38 -8.69
C ILE A 281 5.95 -11.97 -9.36
N VAL A 282 4.83 -11.26 -9.28
CA VAL A 282 3.56 -11.71 -9.87
C VAL A 282 3.66 -11.82 -11.40
N ARG A 283 4.35 -10.89 -12.05
CA ARG A 283 4.61 -10.95 -13.49
C ARG A 283 5.41 -12.19 -13.87
N PHE A 284 6.40 -12.57 -13.07
CA PHE A 284 7.16 -13.79 -13.27
C PHE A 284 6.29 -15.05 -13.19
N LEU A 285 5.27 -15.06 -12.30
CA LEU A 285 4.39 -16.20 -12.08
C LEU A 285 3.21 -16.28 -13.08
N LEU A 286 2.63 -15.13 -13.45
CA LEU A 286 1.38 -15.04 -14.21
C LEU A 286 1.55 -14.50 -15.64
N GLY A 287 2.79 -14.12 -16.03
CA GLY A 287 3.09 -13.48 -17.31
C GLY A 287 2.72 -12.01 -17.34
N ASP A 288 2.80 -11.38 -18.52
CA ASP A 288 2.74 -9.92 -18.71
C ASP A 288 1.33 -9.35 -18.90
N ASP A 289 0.27 -10.15 -18.73
CA ASP A 289 -1.12 -9.69 -18.87
C ASP A 289 -1.61 -9.00 -17.60
N TYR A 290 -1.89 -7.69 -17.66
CA TYR A 290 -2.34 -6.89 -16.53
C TYR A 290 -3.71 -7.29 -15.97
N ARG A 291 -4.54 -7.99 -16.73
CA ARG A 291 -5.76 -8.63 -16.23
C ARG A 291 -5.46 -9.72 -15.20
N ARG A 292 -4.24 -10.25 -15.22
CA ARG A 292 -3.76 -11.27 -14.28
C ARG A 292 -2.83 -10.65 -13.23
N ILE A 293 -1.97 -9.73 -13.65
CA ILE A 293 -1.02 -9.09 -12.73
C ILE A 293 -1.75 -8.33 -11.62
N LEU A 294 -2.80 -7.56 -11.92
CA LEU A 294 -3.48 -6.76 -10.90
C LEU A 294 -4.10 -7.61 -9.79
N PRO A 295 -4.94 -8.65 -10.07
CA PRO A 295 -5.44 -9.52 -9.00
C PRO A 295 -4.34 -10.25 -8.24
N GLY A 296 -3.29 -10.70 -8.94
CA GLY A 296 -2.13 -11.33 -8.31
C GLY A 296 -1.35 -10.35 -7.40
N ALA A 297 -1.19 -9.10 -7.83
CA ALA A 297 -0.55 -8.05 -7.04
C ALA A 297 -1.35 -7.71 -5.77
N ILE A 298 -2.68 -7.69 -5.85
CA ILE A 298 -3.57 -7.52 -4.70
C ILE A 298 -3.32 -8.62 -3.66
N LEU A 299 -3.39 -9.88 -4.08
CA LEU A 299 -3.19 -11.02 -3.16
C LEU A 299 -1.75 -11.07 -2.61
N GLY A 300 -0.76 -10.93 -3.48
CA GLY A 300 0.65 -10.99 -3.10
C GLY A 300 1.08 -9.83 -2.22
N GLY A 301 0.62 -8.60 -2.52
CA GLY A 301 0.90 -7.41 -1.74
C GLY A 301 0.27 -7.47 -0.34
N GLY A 302 -1.00 -7.91 -0.29
CA GLY A 302 -1.70 -8.13 0.98
C GLY A 302 -1.00 -9.15 1.87
N PHE A 303 -0.62 -10.30 1.30
CA PHE A 303 0.15 -11.31 2.02
C PHE A 303 1.51 -10.78 2.51
N PHE A 304 2.28 -10.17 1.62
CA PHE A 304 3.62 -9.69 1.94
C PHE A 304 3.62 -8.67 3.08
N LEU A 305 2.77 -7.64 2.99
CA LEU A 305 2.76 -6.58 3.99
C LEU A 305 2.20 -7.05 5.33
N MET A 306 1.21 -7.94 5.32
CA MET A 306 0.67 -8.57 6.52
C MET A 306 1.75 -9.40 7.24
N ILE A 307 2.58 -10.15 6.54
CA ILE A 307 3.69 -10.91 7.14
C ILE A 307 4.76 -9.94 7.67
N CYS A 308 5.12 -8.89 6.92
CA CYS A 308 6.04 -7.87 7.42
C CYS A 308 5.52 -7.22 8.71
N ASP A 309 4.23 -6.86 8.81
CA ASP A 309 3.65 -6.33 10.05
C ASP A 309 3.70 -7.37 11.20
N THR A 310 3.44 -8.63 10.91
CA THR A 310 3.51 -9.68 11.91
C THR A 310 4.94 -9.84 12.46
N LEU A 311 5.94 -9.83 11.60
CA LEU A 311 7.34 -9.84 12.00
C LEU A 311 7.72 -8.57 12.77
N ALA A 312 7.24 -7.40 12.33
CA ALA A 312 7.53 -6.11 12.96
C ALA A 312 7.15 -6.07 14.46
N ARG A 313 6.02 -6.68 14.81
CA ARG A 313 5.51 -6.72 16.20
C ARG A 313 6.00 -7.91 17.04
N THR A 314 6.77 -8.83 16.46
CA THR A 314 7.18 -10.06 17.14
C THR A 314 8.68 -10.16 17.35
N VAL A 315 9.50 -9.68 16.42
CA VAL A 315 10.95 -9.84 16.44
C VAL A 315 11.61 -9.13 17.64
N THR A 316 11.07 -7.97 18.04
CA THR A 316 11.61 -7.15 19.13
C THR A 316 10.66 -7.02 20.31
N ALA A 317 9.69 -7.94 20.47
CA ALA A 317 8.72 -7.88 21.56
C ALA A 317 9.42 -7.69 22.92
N PRO A 318 8.93 -6.79 23.81
CA PRO A 318 7.66 -6.06 23.75
C PRO A 318 7.65 -4.79 22.87
N GLY A 319 8.78 -4.36 22.31
CA GLY A 319 8.87 -3.26 21.34
C GLY A 319 8.32 -3.66 19.98
N GLU A 320 8.03 -2.68 19.13
CA GLU A 320 7.63 -2.89 17.74
C GLU A 320 8.62 -2.22 16.79
N LEU A 321 9.02 -2.92 15.74
CA LEU A 321 9.78 -2.33 14.64
C LEU A 321 8.83 -1.60 13.67
N PRO A 322 9.26 -0.48 13.05
CA PRO A 322 8.52 0.09 11.95
C PRO A 322 8.44 -0.89 10.76
N VAL A 323 7.26 -1.04 10.17
CA VAL A 323 7.03 -2.01 9.09
C VAL A 323 7.86 -1.67 7.84
N GLY A 324 8.07 -0.38 7.57
CA GLY A 324 8.89 0.09 6.44
C GLY A 324 10.34 -0.40 6.49
N VAL A 325 10.89 -0.61 7.69
CA VAL A 325 12.24 -1.20 7.86
C VAL A 325 12.27 -2.64 7.33
N LEU A 326 11.27 -3.45 7.67
CA LEU A 326 11.21 -4.84 7.23
C LEU A 326 10.95 -4.95 5.72
N THR A 327 10.06 -4.11 5.18
CA THR A 327 9.84 -4.10 3.73
C THR A 327 11.09 -3.68 2.97
N ALA A 328 11.91 -2.77 3.53
CA ALA A 328 13.20 -2.35 2.94
C ALA A 328 14.27 -3.44 3.03
N ILE A 329 14.37 -4.14 4.18
CA ILE A 329 15.34 -5.25 4.37
C ILE A 329 15.08 -6.39 3.38
N VAL A 330 13.83 -6.66 3.05
CA VAL A 330 13.47 -7.70 2.07
C VAL A 330 13.54 -7.15 0.64
N GLY A 331 13.03 -5.94 0.44
CA GLY A 331 12.87 -5.36 -0.90
C GLY A 331 14.17 -4.89 -1.55
N ALA A 332 15.08 -4.28 -0.79
CA ALA A 332 16.33 -3.76 -1.35
C ALA A 332 17.27 -4.87 -1.86
N PRO A 333 17.52 -5.97 -1.14
CA PRO A 333 18.29 -7.10 -1.66
C PRO A 333 17.66 -7.73 -2.91
N TYR A 334 16.34 -7.88 -2.93
CA TYR A 334 15.62 -8.38 -4.10
C TYR A 334 15.85 -7.49 -5.33
N LEU A 335 15.77 -6.17 -5.15
CA LEU A 335 16.04 -5.21 -6.22
C LEU A 335 17.46 -5.31 -6.76
N ILE A 336 18.46 -5.42 -5.88
CA ILE A 336 19.87 -5.60 -6.26
C ILE A 336 20.05 -6.87 -7.09
N LEU A 337 19.45 -8.00 -6.67
CA LEU A 337 19.48 -9.25 -7.42
C LEU A 337 18.84 -9.13 -8.80
N LEU A 338 17.73 -8.39 -8.89
CA LEU A 338 17.01 -8.16 -10.14
C LEU A 338 17.84 -7.32 -11.13
N ILE A 339 18.50 -6.28 -10.63
CA ILE A 339 19.40 -5.44 -11.45
C ILE A 339 20.56 -6.28 -11.96
N LYS A 340 21.21 -7.08 -11.10
CA LYS A 340 22.31 -7.96 -11.48
C LYS A 340 21.93 -8.93 -12.60
N ARG A 341 20.71 -9.51 -12.54
CA ARG A 341 20.22 -10.43 -13.58
C ARG A 341 19.90 -9.75 -14.91
N LYS A 342 19.61 -8.46 -14.94
CA LYS A 342 19.35 -7.71 -16.17
C LYS A 342 20.63 -7.17 -16.84
N LEU A 343 21.70 -7.04 -16.05
CA LEU A 343 23.00 -6.57 -16.54
C LEU A 343 23.93 -7.73 -16.93
N ALA A 344 23.64 -8.96 -16.53
CA ALA A 344 24.29 -10.19 -16.92
C ALA A 344 23.56 -10.83 -18.10
#